data_e14f7b5ad5d0977410dc2d8e94369d76
#
_entry.id   e14f7b5ad5d0977410dc2d8e94369d76
#
_cell.length_a   1.000
_cell.length_b   1.000
_cell.length_c   1.000
_cell.angle_alpha   90.00
_cell.angle_beta   90.00
_cell.angle_gamma   90.00
#
_symmetry.space_group_name_H-M   'P 1'
#
loop_
_entity.id
_entity.type
_entity.pdbx_description
1 polymer ?
#
loop_
_entity_poly.entity_id
_entity_poly.type
_entity_poly.pdbx_seq_one_letter_code
_entity_poly.pdbx_strand_id
1 'polypeptide(L)'
;MPKLPDDMRCKAIAILEYVRHEIAVSTGEDRDLVHQMRRYIAKRLEFDERGTPTHRRKLKEQVRKRQHGLCAVCKEPLPERGAELDRFKAIEGYTVANTQLVCRPCHGRLQEERGFS
;
A
#
# COMPACT_ATOMS: atom_id res chain seq x y z
N MET A 1 13.49 -2.29 -1.79
CA MET A 1 13.19 -1.06 -1.03
C MET A 1 14.43 -0.62 -0.25
N PRO A 2 14.82 0.63 -0.36
CA PRO A 2 15.96 1.09 0.43
C PRO A 2 15.65 1.03 1.92
N LYS A 3 16.64 0.69 2.72
CA LYS A 3 16.49 0.66 4.17
C LYS A 3 16.43 2.07 4.71
N LEU A 4 15.65 2.24 5.78
CA LEU A 4 15.62 3.50 6.51
C LEU A 4 17.01 3.76 7.11
N PRO A 5 17.59 4.97 6.93
CA PRO A 5 18.87 5.30 7.56
C PRO A 5 18.82 5.13 9.09
N ASP A 6 19.95 4.81 9.71
CA ASP A 6 20.00 4.49 11.14
C ASP A 6 19.48 5.62 12.03
N ASP A 7 19.83 6.86 11.73
CA ASP A 7 19.34 8.02 12.48
C ASP A 7 17.82 8.18 12.37
N MET A 8 17.28 7.94 11.20
CA MET A 8 15.82 7.99 10.97
C MET A 8 15.12 6.79 11.59
N ARG A 9 15.79 5.63 11.63
CA ARG A 9 15.25 4.45 12.31
C ARG A 9 15.11 4.70 13.81
N CYS A 10 16.09 5.33 14.43
CA CYS A 10 16.01 5.70 15.84
C CYS A 10 14.83 6.63 16.10
N LYS A 11 14.62 7.59 15.23
CA LYS A 11 13.46 8.50 15.31
C LYS A 11 12.15 7.75 15.16
N ALA A 12 12.08 6.83 14.20
CA ALA A 12 10.88 6.01 13.96
C ALA A 12 10.55 5.14 15.18
N ILE A 13 11.56 4.56 15.81
CA ILE A 13 11.38 3.75 17.02
C ILE A 13 10.83 4.62 18.15
N ALA A 14 11.36 5.83 18.31
CA ALA A 14 10.86 6.76 19.32
C ALA A 14 9.39 7.14 19.08
N ILE A 15 9.01 7.40 17.82
CA ILE A 15 7.63 7.70 17.46
C ILE A 15 6.73 6.48 17.76
N LEU A 16 7.20 5.28 17.43
CA LEU A 16 6.45 4.06 17.67
C LEU A 16 6.20 3.84 19.18
N GLU A 17 7.23 4.05 20.01
CA GLU A 17 7.09 3.95 21.46
C GLU A 17 6.11 4.98 21.99
N TYR A 18 6.15 6.20 21.47
CA TYR A 18 5.20 7.26 21.83
C TYR A 18 3.77 6.85 21.50
N VAL A 19 3.55 6.31 20.28
CA VAL A 19 2.21 5.86 19.86
C VAL A 19 1.73 4.73 20.76
N ARG A 20 2.56 3.76 21.07
CA ARG A 20 2.22 2.65 21.98
C ARG A 20 1.80 3.16 23.36
N HIS A 21 2.56 4.11 23.90
CA HIS A 21 2.27 4.71 25.19
C HIS A 21 0.94 5.46 25.17
N GLU A 22 0.71 6.30 24.16
CA GLU A 22 -0.52 7.07 24.03
C GLU A 22 -1.75 6.16 23.87
N ILE A 23 -1.62 5.07 23.16
CA ILE A 23 -2.69 4.09 23.04
C ILE A 23 -3.01 3.48 24.41
N ALA A 24 -1.99 3.08 25.16
CA ALA A 24 -2.18 2.49 26.47
C ALA A 24 -2.86 3.47 27.44
N VAL A 25 -2.42 4.71 27.46
CA VAL A 25 -3.00 5.76 28.32
C VAL A 25 -4.44 6.05 27.92
N SER A 26 -4.70 6.23 26.61
CA SER A 26 -6.02 6.60 26.11
C SER A 26 -7.07 5.51 26.33
N THR A 27 -6.68 4.25 26.31
CA THR A 27 -7.59 3.11 26.43
C THR A 27 -7.69 2.56 27.85
N GLY A 28 -6.86 3.04 28.78
CA GLY A 28 -6.78 2.46 30.12
C GLY A 28 -6.33 1.01 30.12
N GLU A 29 -5.59 0.61 29.08
CA GLU A 29 -5.09 -0.75 28.89
C GLU A 29 -6.19 -1.80 28.65
N ASP A 30 -7.41 -1.37 28.31
CA ASP A 30 -8.47 -2.27 27.91
C ASP A 30 -8.08 -2.96 26.59
N ARG A 31 -8.03 -4.29 26.59
CA ARG A 31 -7.51 -5.07 25.47
C ARG A 31 -8.29 -4.84 24.18
N ASP A 32 -9.62 -4.77 24.25
CA ASP A 32 -10.44 -4.58 23.06
C ASP A 32 -10.26 -3.18 22.48
N LEU A 33 -10.20 -2.16 23.33
CA LEU A 33 -9.97 -0.79 22.90
C LEU A 33 -8.57 -0.61 22.33
N VAL A 34 -7.56 -1.21 22.94
CA VAL A 34 -6.18 -1.19 22.42
C VAL A 34 -6.15 -1.77 21.00
N HIS A 35 -6.77 -2.93 20.82
CA HIS A 35 -6.82 -3.60 19.49
C HIS A 35 -7.51 -2.71 18.46
N GLN A 36 -8.67 -2.15 18.79
CA GLN A 36 -9.44 -1.30 17.90
C GLN A 36 -8.67 -0.03 17.53
N MET A 37 -8.05 0.62 18.50
CA MET A 37 -7.29 1.85 18.27
C MET A 37 -6.05 1.61 17.42
N ARG A 38 -5.33 0.51 17.68
CA ARG A 38 -4.17 0.14 16.85
C ARG A 38 -4.57 -0.07 15.40
N ARG A 39 -5.66 -0.78 15.16
CA ARG A 39 -6.17 -1.00 13.81
C ARG A 39 -6.58 0.29 13.12
N TYR A 40 -7.29 1.15 13.85
CA TYR A 40 -7.73 2.43 13.30
C TYR A 40 -6.53 3.28 12.84
N ILE A 41 -5.54 3.44 13.71
CA ILE A 41 -4.35 4.24 13.42
C ILE A 41 -3.57 3.63 12.25
N ALA A 42 -3.32 2.33 12.27
CA ALA A 42 -2.59 1.65 11.21
C ALA A 42 -3.27 1.80 9.85
N LYS A 43 -4.60 1.67 9.81
CA LYS A 43 -5.37 1.83 8.57
C LYS A 43 -5.32 3.26 8.04
N ARG A 44 -5.39 4.25 8.92
CA ARG A 44 -5.30 5.66 8.50
C ARG A 44 -3.93 5.98 7.91
N LEU A 45 -2.85 5.50 8.52
CA LEU A 45 -1.51 5.66 7.99
C LEU A 45 -1.34 4.97 6.63
N GLU A 46 -1.90 3.77 6.49
CA GLU A 46 -1.91 3.04 5.22
C GLU A 46 -2.65 3.84 4.14
N PHE A 47 -3.82 4.40 4.46
CA PHE A 47 -4.61 5.18 3.50
C PHE A 47 -3.89 6.47 3.09
N ASP A 48 -3.13 7.09 3.98
CA ASP A 48 -2.32 8.27 3.64
C ASP A 48 -1.30 7.93 2.55
N GLU A 49 -0.72 6.74 2.60
CA GLU A 49 0.26 6.30 1.62
C GLU A 49 -0.38 5.73 0.35
N ARG A 50 -1.37 4.86 0.50
CA ARG A 50 -1.94 4.08 -0.61
C ARG A 50 -3.26 4.61 -1.14
N GLY A 51 -3.87 5.56 -0.46
CA GLY A 51 -5.23 5.97 -0.73
C GLY A 51 -6.24 4.96 -0.17
N THR A 52 -7.51 5.33 -0.19
CA THR A 52 -8.58 4.47 0.31
C THR A 52 -8.87 3.32 -0.67
N PRO A 53 -9.52 2.23 -0.21
CA PRO A 53 -9.95 1.17 -1.13
C PRO A 53 -10.87 1.68 -2.25
N THR A 54 -11.72 2.67 -1.97
CA THR A 54 -12.59 3.28 -2.98
C THR A 54 -11.77 3.99 -4.04
N HIS A 55 -10.78 4.77 -3.65
CA HIS A 55 -9.86 5.46 -4.57
C HIS A 55 -9.14 4.45 -5.47
N ARG A 56 -8.59 3.38 -4.89
CA ARG A 56 -7.87 2.37 -5.66
C ARG A 56 -8.78 1.61 -6.64
N ARG A 57 -10.04 1.38 -6.25
CA ARG A 57 -11.02 0.73 -7.13
C ARG A 57 -11.32 1.59 -8.35
N LYS A 58 -11.57 2.88 -8.13
CA LYS A 58 -11.80 3.83 -9.23
C LYS A 58 -10.58 3.94 -10.13
N LEU A 59 -9.40 3.97 -9.53
CA LEU A 59 -8.14 4.02 -10.26
C LEU A 59 -7.97 2.77 -11.14
N LYS A 60 -8.27 1.58 -10.62
CA LYS A 60 -8.23 0.34 -11.39
C LYS A 60 -9.11 0.41 -12.64
N GLU A 61 -10.33 0.93 -12.48
CA GLU A 61 -11.25 1.08 -13.60
C GLU A 61 -10.70 2.01 -14.68
N GLN A 62 -10.15 3.15 -14.28
CA GLN A 62 -9.55 4.12 -15.20
C GLN A 62 -8.36 3.53 -15.94
N VAL A 63 -7.47 2.87 -15.23
CA VAL A 63 -6.26 2.26 -15.81
C VAL A 63 -6.64 1.10 -16.72
N ARG A 64 -7.63 0.28 -16.33
CA ARG A 64 -8.14 -0.82 -17.15
C ARG A 64 -8.65 -0.30 -18.50
N LYS A 65 -9.41 0.78 -18.49
CA LYS A 65 -9.91 1.40 -19.72
C LYS A 65 -8.77 1.92 -20.60
N ARG A 66 -7.79 2.58 -20.00
CA ARG A 66 -6.61 3.07 -20.70
C ARG A 66 -5.85 1.94 -21.40
N GLN A 67 -5.79 0.77 -20.76
CA GLN A 67 -5.09 -0.40 -21.28
C GLN A 67 -5.97 -1.33 -22.13
N HIS A 68 -7.22 -0.94 -22.40
CA HIS A 68 -8.18 -1.75 -23.18
C HIS A 68 -8.40 -3.15 -22.59
N GLY A 69 -8.35 -3.26 -21.27
CA GLY A 69 -8.56 -4.52 -20.55
C GLY A 69 -7.40 -5.51 -20.64
N LEU A 70 -6.25 -5.08 -21.12
CA LEU A 70 -5.07 -5.94 -21.29
C LEU A 70 -4.01 -5.66 -20.23
N CYS A 71 -3.30 -6.70 -19.80
CA CYS A 71 -2.15 -6.56 -18.90
C CYS A 71 -1.10 -5.65 -19.55
N ALA A 72 -0.56 -4.71 -18.79
CA ALA A 72 0.45 -3.78 -19.31
C ALA A 72 1.75 -4.48 -19.72
N VAL A 73 2.05 -5.65 -19.15
CA VAL A 73 3.30 -6.38 -19.39
C VAL A 73 3.13 -7.47 -20.44
N CYS A 74 2.26 -8.47 -20.20
CA CYS A 74 2.12 -9.61 -21.08
C CYS A 74 1.09 -9.42 -22.19
N LYS A 75 0.29 -8.36 -22.14
CA LYS A 75 -0.75 -8.03 -23.14
C LYS A 75 -1.90 -9.03 -23.22
N GLU A 76 -1.97 -9.97 -22.32
CA GLU A 76 -3.11 -10.88 -22.22
C GLU A 76 -4.30 -10.20 -21.54
N PRO A 77 -5.54 -10.66 -21.78
CA PRO A 77 -6.70 -10.09 -21.12
C PRO A 77 -6.57 -10.16 -19.58
N LEU A 78 -6.87 -9.06 -18.92
CA LEU A 78 -6.87 -8.99 -17.46
C LEU A 78 -8.08 -9.72 -16.89
N PRO A 79 -7.92 -10.45 -15.77
CA PRO A 79 -9.07 -11.04 -15.08
C PRO A 79 -9.96 -9.94 -14.50
N GLU A 80 -11.25 -10.24 -14.33
CA GLU A 80 -12.17 -9.30 -13.66
C GLU A 80 -11.76 -9.05 -12.22
N ARG A 81 -11.23 -10.09 -11.56
CA ARG A 81 -10.73 -10.02 -10.19
C ARG A 81 -9.28 -10.49 -10.15
N GLY A 82 -8.51 -9.89 -9.27
CA GLY A 82 -7.12 -10.28 -9.07
C GLY A 82 -6.11 -9.56 -9.94
N ALA A 83 -6.53 -8.62 -10.77
CA ALA A 83 -5.60 -7.71 -11.43
C ALA A 83 -4.98 -6.80 -10.37
N GLU A 84 -3.69 -6.53 -10.48
CA GLU A 84 -2.93 -5.78 -9.49
C GLU A 84 -2.52 -4.41 -10.02
N LEU A 85 -2.71 -3.37 -9.19
CA LEU A 85 -2.15 -2.06 -9.48
C LEU A 85 -0.67 -2.06 -9.14
N ASP A 86 0.16 -1.75 -10.12
CA ASP A 86 1.60 -1.64 -9.96
C ASP A 86 2.01 -0.17 -10.04
N ARG A 87 2.74 0.31 -9.05
CA ARG A 87 3.28 1.67 -9.04
C ARG A 87 4.66 1.68 -9.67
N PHE A 88 4.91 2.62 -10.58
CA PHE A 88 6.25 2.78 -11.15
C PHE A 88 7.22 3.26 -10.08
N LYS A 89 6.79 4.23 -9.26
CA LYS A 89 7.54 4.75 -8.12
C LYS A 89 6.65 4.72 -6.89
N ALA A 90 6.99 3.86 -5.92
CA ALA A 90 6.16 3.67 -4.73
C ALA A 90 5.89 4.99 -3.98
N ILE A 91 6.89 5.86 -3.90
CA ILE A 91 6.80 7.13 -3.17
C ILE A 91 5.78 8.10 -3.77
N GLU A 92 5.50 8.01 -5.07
CA GLU A 92 4.54 8.88 -5.75
C GLU A 92 3.09 8.41 -5.62
N GLY A 93 2.87 7.26 -4.98
CA GLY A 93 1.55 6.77 -4.64
C GLY A 93 0.74 6.25 -5.83
N TYR A 94 -0.55 6.04 -5.58
CA TYR A 94 -1.48 5.49 -6.57
C TYR A 94 -2.16 6.62 -7.34
N THR A 95 -1.60 6.97 -8.49
CA THR A 95 -2.16 7.95 -9.41
C THR A 95 -2.23 7.33 -10.82
N VAL A 96 -3.05 7.90 -11.68
CA VAL A 96 -3.16 7.42 -13.08
C VAL A 96 -1.80 7.43 -13.77
N ALA A 97 -1.02 8.49 -13.59
CA ALA A 97 0.28 8.64 -14.22
C ALA A 97 1.33 7.67 -13.68
N ASN A 98 1.21 7.26 -12.42
CA ASN A 98 2.20 6.45 -11.73
C ASN A 98 1.84 4.97 -11.61
N THR A 99 0.75 4.54 -12.24
CA THR A 99 0.29 3.16 -12.11
C THR A 99 0.01 2.49 -13.44
N GLN A 100 0.15 1.18 -13.43
CA GLN A 100 -0.29 0.30 -14.50
C GLN A 100 -1.03 -0.87 -13.86
N LEU A 101 -1.87 -1.55 -14.64
CA LEU A 101 -2.61 -2.71 -14.18
C LEU A 101 -2.00 -3.96 -14.80
N VAL A 102 -1.68 -4.95 -13.98
CA VAL A 102 -1.01 -6.16 -14.43
C VAL A 102 -1.69 -7.40 -13.84
N CYS A 103 -1.53 -8.55 -14.49
CA CYS A 103 -1.99 -9.82 -13.94
C CYS A 103 -1.05 -10.25 -12.81
N ARG A 104 -1.52 -11.17 -11.96
CA ARG A 104 -0.74 -11.63 -10.80
C ARG A 104 0.63 -12.18 -11.16
N PRO A 105 0.77 -13.05 -12.16
CA PRO A 105 2.11 -13.54 -12.56
C PRO A 105 3.07 -12.42 -12.95
N CYS A 106 2.59 -11.45 -13.72
CA CYS A 106 3.43 -10.31 -14.12
C CYS A 106 3.78 -9.42 -12.93
N HIS A 107 2.83 -9.21 -12.01
CA HIS A 107 3.07 -8.43 -10.78
C HIS A 107 4.17 -9.09 -9.94
N GLY A 108 4.11 -10.40 -9.77
CA GLY A 108 5.15 -11.16 -9.05
C GLY A 108 6.53 -10.99 -9.69
N ARG A 109 6.61 -11.08 -11.02
CA ARG A 109 7.87 -10.89 -11.74
C ARG A 109 8.43 -9.48 -11.59
N LEU A 110 7.57 -8.46 -11.67
CA LEU A 110 7.99 -7.07 -11.45
C LEU A 110 8.52 -6.86 -10.03
N GLN A 111 7.86 -7.46 -9.04
CA GLN A 111 8.30 -7.39 -7.64
C GLN A 111 9.68 -8.02 -7.47
N GLU A 112 9.92 -9.17 -8.08
CA GLU A 112 11.22 -9.85 -8.03
C GLU A 112 12.31 -8.99 -8.69
N GLU A 113 12.04 -8.44 -9.87
CA GLU A 113 12.98 -7.57 -10.57
C GLU A 113 13.38 -6.34 -9.76
N ARG A 114 12.44 -5.83 -8.94
CA ARG A 114 12.66 -4.68 -8.08
C ARG A 114 13.22 -5.03 -6.70
N GLY A 115 13.40 -6.33 -6.41
CA GLY A 115 13.94 -6.80 -5.14
C GLY A 115 12.92 -6.80 -3.98
N PHE A 116 11.66 -6.90 -4.27
CA PHE A 116 10.59 -6.94 -3.26
C PHE A 116 10.12 -8.37 -2.92
N SER A 117 10.83 -9.35 -3.34
CA SER A 117 10.47 -10.75 -3.12
C SER A 117 10.44 -11.12 -1.64
#